data_45d244e28285f790c08325dcf2db2006
#
_entry.id   45d244e28285f790c08325dcf2db2006
#
_cell.length_a   1.000
_cell.length_b   1.000
_cell.length_c   1.000
_cell.angle_alpha   90.00
_cell.angle_beta   90.00
_cell.angle_gamma   90.00
#
_symmetry.space_group_name_H-M   'P 1'
#
loop_
_entity.id
_entity.type
_entity.pdbx_description
1 polymer ?
#
loop_
_entity_poly.entity_id
_entity_poly.type
_entity_poly.pdbx_seq_one_letter_code
_entity_poly.pdbx_strand_id
1 'polypeptide(L)'
;LLFVPTTAFADDNKTVIKTVDDLLAFSKAVNNGDYDKNKDAVVVLENDLDLTGVVWTPIGNVIDENGDLEHCFSGKFYGNGHTISNIDFTSIYGKDVLVGFFGDIEEAEVSGLTIEGNLDVTNTDNDYTFYGTIAGFAGDCTISDCVSNVSFNNNGKYVYGLMGMVGQADGTTFEYCENTADITISGDSGSLYVGGIVGYAPVSYTHIRAHETGR
;
A
#
# COMPACT_ATOMS: atom_id res chain seq x y z
N LEU A 1 -25.87 -37.75 -26.71
CA LEU A 1 -25.53 -36.79 -25.65
C LEU A 1 -24.46 -35.88 -26.22
N LEU A 2 -24.84 -34.64 -26.63
CA LEU A 2 -23.89 -33.64 -27.04
C LEU A 2 -23.23 -33.05 -25.77
N PHE A 3 -21.94 -33.19 -25.64
CA PHE A 3 -21.13 -32.50 -24.69
C PHE A 3 -20.94 -31.06 -25.22
N VAL A 4 -21.65 -30.10 -24.68
CA VAL A 4 -21.37 -28.67 -24.90
C VAL A 4 -20.24 -28.32 -23.95
N PRO A 5 -19.05 -27.93 -24.43
CA PRO A 5 -18.03 -27.42 -23.56
C PRO A 5 -18.55 -26.06 -22.99
N THR A 6 -18.73 -26.00 -21.69
CA THR A 6 -18.87 -24.71 -20.98
C THR A 6 -17.55 -23.99 -21.18
N THR A 7 -17.50 -23.09 -22.15
CA THR A 7 -16.47 -22.06 -22.19
C THR A 7 -16.64 -21.23 -20.93
N ALA A 8 -15.77 -21.44 -19.94
CA ALA A 8 -15.57 -20.48 -18.89
C ALA A 8 -15.19 -19.19 -19.62
N PHE A 9 -16.05 -18.19 -19.56
CA PHE A 9 -15.68 -16.85 -19.94
C PHE A 9 -14.53 -16.47 -19.00
N ALA A 10 -13.31 -16.40 -19.52
CA ALA A 10 -12.24 -15.72 -18.84
C ALA A 10 -12.75 -14.28 -18.64
N ASP A 11 -12.83 -13.86 -17.40
CA ASP A 11 -13.12 -12.47 -17.07
C ASP A 11 -11.86 -11.70 -17.50
N ASP A 12 -11.92 -11.09 -18.70
CA ASP A 12 -10.77 -10.43 -19.34
C ASP A 12 -10.21 -9.27 -18.49
N ASN A 13 -10.86 -8.97 -17.37
CA ASN A 13 -10.49 -7.87 -16.46
C ASN A 13 -9.95 -8.38 -15.11
N LYS A 14 -9.70 -9.68 -14.95
CA LYS A 14 -9.22 -10.27 -13.69
C LYS A 14 -7.76 -10.70 -13.78
N THR A 15 -6.92 -10.09 -12.94
CA THR A 15 -5.52 -10.49 -12.71
C THR A 15 -5.44 -11.35 -11.46
N VAL A 16 -4.79 -12.51 -11.57
CA VAL A 16 -4.61 -13.44 -10.44
C VAL A 16 -3.13 -13.50 -10.08
N ILE A 17 -2.84 -13.25 -8.80
CA ILE A 17 -1.49 -13.28 -8.24
C ILE A 17 -1.36 -14.53 -7.37
N LYS A 18 -0.47 -15.45 -7.77
CA LYS A 18 -0.18 -16.71 -7.06
C LYS A 18 1.27 -16.83 -6.61
N THR A 19 2.15 -16.08 -7.24
CA THR A 19 3.59 -16.13 -7.05
C THR A 19 4.15 -14.73 -6.90
N VAL A 20 5.38 -14.65 -6.38
CA VAL A 20 6.12 -13.38 -6.31
C VAL A 20 6.33 -12.79 -7.72
N ASP A 21 6.59 -13.63 -8.72
CA ASP A 21 6.76 -13.17 -10.10
C ASP A 21 5.47 -12.54 -10.66
N ASP A 22 4.28 -13.09 -10.33
CA ASP A 22 2.99 -12.50 -10.72
C ASP A 22 2.82 -11.12 -10.06
N LEU A 23 3.18 -11.01 -8.77
CA LEU A 23 3.10 -9.74 -8.04
C LEU A 23 4.03 -8.68 -8.64
N LEU A 24 5.26 -9.06 -8.98
CA LEU A 24 6.23 -8.15 -9.61
C LEU A 24 5.80 -7.74 -11.02
N ALA A 25 5.19 -8.66 -11.76
CA ALA A 25 4.61 -8.35 -13.08
C ALA A 25 3.44 -7.36 -12.95
N PHE A 26 2.56 -7.55 -11.96
CA PHE A 26 1.47 -6.63 -11.66
C PHE A 26 2.01 -5.24 -11.25
N SER A 27 2.96 -5.17 -10.31
CA SER A 27 3.59 -3.91 -9.91
C SER A 27 4.16 -3.16 -11.11
N LYS A 28 4.88 -3.88 -11.98
CA LYS A 28 5.44 -3.29 -13.20
C LYS A 28 4.36 -2.78 -14.16
N ALA A 29 3.26 -3.51 -14.33
CA ALA A 29 2.18 -3.12 -15.22
C ALA A 29 1.48 -1.83 -14.71
N VAL A 30 1.21 -1.72 -13.40
CA VAL A 30 0.69 -0.48 -12.83
C VAL A 30 1.66 0.68 -13.05
N ASN A 31 2.95 0.47 -12.76
CA ASN A 31 3.98 1.49 -12.90
C ASN A 31 4.28 1.87 -14.35
N ASN A 32 3.76 1.12 -15.32
CA ASN A 32 3.78 1.47 -16.74
C ASN A 32 2.47 2.13 -17.24
N GLY A 33 1.48 2.32 -16.35
CA GLY A 33 0.20 2.94 -16.69
C GLY A 33 -0.87 2.00 -17.23
N ASP A 34 -0.64 0.68 -17.24
CA ASP A 34 -1.61 -0.29 -17.79
C ASP A 34 -2.91 -0.35 -16.96
N TYR A 35 -2.90 0.17 -15.73
CA TYR A 35 -4.03 0.19 -14.80
C TYR A 35 -4.58 1.59 -14.53
N ASP A 36 -4.09 2.62 -15.19
CA ASP A 36 -4.51 4.00 -14.95
C ASP A 36 -6.00 4.17 -15.21
N LYS A 37 -6.71 4.71 -14.21
CA LYS A 37 -8.16 4.97 -14.26
C LYS A 37 -9.02 3.74 -14.57
N ASN A 38 -8.47 2.53 -14.46
CA ASN A 38 -9.20 1.30 -14.69
C ASN A 38 -9.89 0.80 -13.41
N LYS A 39 -11.02 1.43 -13.05
CA LYS A 39 -11.82 1.08 -11.87
C LYS A 39 -12.47 -0.31 -11.93
N ASP A 40 -12.56 -0.89 -13.13
CA ASP A 40 -13.14 -2.20 -13.34
C ASP A 40 -12.10 -3.33 -13.23
N ALA A 41 -10.81 -2.98 -13.15
CA ALA A 41 -9.76 -3.97 -12.94
C ALA A 41 -9.94 -4.69 -11.61
N VAL A 42 -9.86 -6.01 -11.64
CA VAL A 42 -9.93 -6.88 -10.45
C VAL A 42 -8.64 -7.65 -10.32
N VAL A 43 -7.95 -7.44 -9.21
CA VAL A 43 -6.71 -8.14 -8.86
C VAL A 43 -6.95 -9.00 -7.63
N VAL A 44 -6.56 -10.26 -7.69
CA VAL A 44 -6.86 -11.23 -6.63
C VAL A 44 -5.58 -11.93 -6.21
N LEU A 45 -5.26 -11.86 -4.93
CA LEU A 45 -4.20 -12.67 -4.32
C LEU A 45 -4.79 -14.04 -3.95
N GLU A 46 -4.13 -15.12 -4.40
CA GLU A 46 -4.59 -16.49 -4.15
C GLU A 46 -3.66 -17.32 -3.27
N ASN A 47 -2.50 -16.78 -2.90
CA ASN A 47 -1.55 -17.42 -1.99
C ASN A 47 -0.87 -16.40 -1.09
N ASP A 48 -0.38 -16.85 0.06
CA ASP A 48 0.59 -16.11 0.83
C ASP A 48 1.90 -15.98 0.04
N LEU A 49 2.54 -14.81 0.10
CA LEU A 49 3.78 -14.55 -0.61
C LEU A 49 4.89 -14.13 0.36
N ASP A 50 6.06 -14.69 0.16
CA ASP A 50 7.27 -14.33 0.91
C ASP A 50 8.22 -13.51 0.01
N LEU A 51 8.44 -12.24 0.36
CA LEU A 51 9.28 -11.32 -0.40
C LEU A 51 10.74 -11.29 0.10
N THR A 52 11.19 -12.32 0.83
CA THR A 52 12.59 -12.41 1.28
C THR A 52 13.57 -12.21 0.13
N GLY A 53 14.41 -11.18 0.22
CA GLY A 53 15.42 -10.85 -0.79
C GLY A 53 14.89 -10.14 -2.04
N VAL A 54 13.62 -9.77 -2.07
CA VAL A 54 13.04 -8.95 -3.13
C VAL A 54 13.30 -7.48 -2.82
N VAL A 55 13.83 -6.75 -3.79
CA VAL A 55 13.89 -5.29 -3.74
C VAL A 55 12.50 -4.78 -4.17
N TRP A 56 11.74 -4.27 -3.19
CA TRP A 56 10.38 -3.84 -3.45
C TRP A 56 10.32 -2.46 -4.12
N THR A 57 9.50 -2.36 -5.13
CA THR A 57 9.11 -1.08 -5.74
C THR A 57 7.62 -0.89 -5.52
N PRO A 58 7.17 0.18 -4.84
CA PRO A 58 5.77 0.42 -4.58
C PRO A 58 4.94 0.42 -5.87
N ILE A 59 3.74 -0.11 -5.77
CA ILE A 59 2.77 -0.13 -6.87
C ILE A 59 2.17 1.26 -7.00
N GLY A 60 2.27 1.90 -8.19
CA GLY A 60 1.79 3.25 -8.38
C GLY A 60 2.70 4.30 -7.74
N ASN A 61 4.01 4.24 -7.99
CA ASN A 61 4.98 5.20 -7.45
C ASN A 61 5.89 5.71 -8.58
N VAL A 62 5.30 6.16 -9.65
CA VAL A 62 6.02 6.75 -10.77
C VAL A 62 5.85 8.25 -10.74
N ILE A 63 6.96 8.96 -10.64
CA ILE A 63 7.03 10.42 -10.63
C ILE A 63 7.61 10.87 -11.96
N ASP A 64 6.94 11.80 -12.61
CA ASP A 64 7.38 12.38 -13.88
C ASP A 64 8.55 13.37 -13.70
N GLU A 65 9.05 13.93 -14.81
CA GLU A 65 10.15 14.91 -14.80
C GLU A 65 9.82 16.24 -14.08
N ASN A 66 8.53 16.50 -13.79
CA ASN A 66 8.07 17.69 -13.08
C ASN A 66 7.90 17.42 -11.57
N GLY A 67 7.98 16.17 -11.15
CA GLY A 67 7.74 15.72 -9.78
C GLY A 67 6.27 15.39 -9.50
N ASP A 68 5.43 15.26 -10.54
CA ASP A 68 4.04 14.86 -10.42
C ASP A 68 3.91 13.33 -10.50
N LEU A 69 2.98 12.75 -9.71
CA LEU A 69 2.65 11.32 -9.81
C LEU A 69 2.01 11.03 -11.17
N GLU A 70 2.58 10.10 -11.90
CA GLU A 70 2.16 9.78 -13.26
C GLU A 70 1.19 8.61 -13.32
N HIS A 71 1.42 7.60 -12.48
CA HIS A 71 0.64 6.36 -12.48
C HIS A 71 0.21 5.96 -11.08
N CYS A 72 -1.07 5.55 -10.94
CA CYS A 72 -1.66 5.04 -9.71
C CYS A 72 -2.48 3.78 -9.98
N PHE A 73 -2.82 3.05 -8.92
CA PHE A 73 -3.77 1.94 -9.03
C PHE A 73 -5.18 2.43 -8.67
N SER A 74 -6.14 2.22 -9.58
CA SER A 74 -7.53 2.67 -9.41
C SER A 74 -8.54 1.51 -9.44
N GLY A 75 -8.10 0.26 -9.34
CA GLY A 75 -8.96 -0.92 -9.41
C GLY A 75 -9.33 -1.50 -8.06
N LYS A 76 -9.70 -2.77 -8.06
CA LYS A 76 -10.04 -3.56 -6.88
C LYS A 76 -8.95 -4.58 -6.62
N PHE A 77 -8.36 -4.53 -5.41
CA PHE A 77 -7.35 -5.50 -4.97
C PHE A 77 -7.91 -6.31 -3.80
N TYR A 78 -8.13 -7.59 -4.03
CA TYR A 78 -8.64 -8.54 -3.04
C TYR A 78 -7.51 -9.44 -2.53
N GLY A 79 -7.07 -9.20 -1.31
CA GLY A 79 -6.06 -10.00 -0.61
C GLY A 79 -6.57 -11.37 -0.16
N ASN A 80 -7.91 -11.55 -0.04
CA ASN A 80 -8.57 -12.80 0.35
C ASN A 80 -8.08 -13.39 1.69
N GLY A 81 -7.60 -12.56 2.60
CA GLY A 81 -7.02 -12.99 3.87
C GLY A 81 -5.60 -13.53 3.76
N HIS A 82 -4.96 -13.42 2.59
CA HIS A 82 -3.56 -13.81 2.41
C HIS A 82 -2.59 -12.76 2.93
N THR A 83 -1.39 -13.24 3.24
CA THR A 83 -0.29 -12.44 3.77
C THR A 83 0.81 -12.26 2.74
N ILE A 84 1.30 -11.03 2.62
CA ILE A 84 2.56 -10.71 1.95
C ILE A 84 3.58 -10.39 3.05
N SER A 85 4.56 -11.28 3.21
CA SER A 85 5.52 -11.23 4.30
C SER A 85 6.93 -10.85 3.84
N ASN A 86 7.76 -10.42 4.81
CA ASN A 86 9.16 -10.06 4.60
C ASN A 86 9.39 -8.96 3.57
N ILE A 87 8.42 -8.05 3.43
CA ILE A 87 8.60 -6.88 2.60
C ILE A 87 9.56 -5.89 3.28
N ASP A 88 10.57 -5.46 2.54
CA ASP A 88 11.56 -4.49 3.00
C ASP A 88 11.32 -3.14 2.34
N PHE A 89 10.83 -2.19 3.11
CA PHE A 89 10.60 -0.82 2.67
C PHE A 89 11.82 0.10 2.88
N THR A 90 12.86 -0.38 3.56
CA THR A 90 14.01 0.43 3.98
C THR A 90 14.80 1.02 2.80
N SER A 91 14.79 0.32 1.66
CA SER A 91 15.50 0.76 0.46
C SER A 91 14.75 1.81 -0.36
N ILE A 92 13.51 2.14 0.02
CA ILE A 92 12.67 3.10 -0.71
C ILE A 92 12.87 4.46 -0.07
N TYR A 93 13.65 5.33 -0.72
CA TYR A 93 13.91 6.69 -0.26
C TYR A 93 14.13 7.63 -1.44
N GLY A 94 13.94 8.92 -1.20
CA GLY A 94 14.09 9.99 -2.20
C GLY A 94 13.16 11.16 -1.89
N LYS A 95 13.23 12.19 -2.71
CA LYS A 95 12.36 13.35 -2.57
C LYS A 95 10.94 13.00 -3.03
N ASP A 96 9.95 13.37 -2.23
CA ASP A 96 8.52 13.21 -2.52
C ASP A 96 8.11 11.75 -2.80
N VAL A 97 8.82 10.78 -2.19
CA VAL A 97 8.57 9.36 -2.42
C VAL A 97 7.39 8.86 -1.60
N LEU A 98 6.55 8.07 -2.23
CA LEU A 98 5.47 7.33 -1.59
C LEU A 98 5.95 5.92 -1.23
N VAL A 99 6.10 5.66 0.06
CA VAL A 99 6.56 4.36 0.58
C VAL A 99 5.35 3.53 0.97
N GLY A 100 5.27 2.29 0.47
CA GLY A 100 4.21 1.37 0.81
C GLY A 100 4.20 0.11 -0.05
N PHE A 101 3.26 -0.78 0.23
CA PHE A 101 2.91 -1.83 -0.72
C PHE A 101 2.39 -1.19 -2.01
N PHE A 102 1.43 -0.28 -1.87
CA PHE A 102 1.11 0.70 -2.90
C PHE A 102 1.85 2.02 -2.60
N GLY A 103 2.32 2.71 -3.61
CA GLY A 103 2.76 4.09 -3.51
C GLY A 103 1.54 5.00 -3.49
N ASP A 104 0.77 4.96 -4.58
CA ASP A 104 -0.44 5.75 -4.78
C ASP A 104 -1.62 4.87 -5.22
N ILE A 105 -2.77 5.09 -4.58
CA ILE A 105 -4.05 4.51 -4.97
C ILE A 105 -5.12 5.60 -5.00
N GLU A 106 -5.89 5.63 -6.09
CA GLU A 106 -6.99 6.59 -6.25
C GLU A 106 -8.27 5.90 -6.70
N GLU A 107 -9.37 6.22 -6.03
CA GLU A 107 -10.71 5.65 -6.30
C GLU A 107 -10.68 4.11 -6.30
N ALA A 108 -9.80 3.52 -5.51
CA ALA A 108 -9.53 2.08 -5.43
C ALA A 108 -10.26 1.40 -4.27
N GLU A 109 -10.43 0.09 -4.38
CA GLU A 109 -10.89 -0.78 -3.30
C GLU A 109 -9.77 -1.77 -2.95
N VAL A 110 -9.32 -1.78 -1.70
CA VAL A 110 -8.31 -2.74 -1.20
C VAL A 110 -8.89 -3.46 0.00
N SER A 111 -8.96 -4.80 -0.06
CA SER A 111 -9.55 -5.55 1.05
C SER A 111 -8.87 -6.88 1.34
N GLY A 112 -8.94 -7.28 2.62
CA GLY A 112 -8.51 -8.59 3.09
C GLY A 112 -7.02 -8.86 2.90
N LEU A 113 -6.16 -7.85 3.02
CA LEU A 113 -4.72 -7.94 2.81
C LEU A 113 -3.95 -7.79 4.13
N THR A 114 -3.06 -8.74 4.40
CA THR A 114 -2.09 -8.61 5.50
C THR A 114 -0.71 -8.30 4.93
N ILE A 115 -0.05 -7.25 5.45
CA ILE A 115 1.34 -6.92 5.12
C ILE A 115 2.21 -7.10 6.36
N GLU A 116 3.30 -7.84 6.22
CA GLU A 116 4.30 -8.07 7.26
C GLU A 116 5.70 -7.70 6.75
N GLY A 117 6.48 -7.06 7.60
CA GLY A 117 7.83 -6.66 7.23
C GLY A 117 8.45 -5.65 8.17
N ASN A 118 9.36 -4.86 7.63
CA ASN A 118 9.99 -3.78 8.37
C ASN A 118 10.18 -2.53 7.51
N LEU A 119 10.16 -1.41 8.19
CA LEU A 119 10.42 -0.09 7.64
C LEU A 119 11.38 0.63 8.58
N ASP A 120 12.66 0.59 8.24
CA ASP A 120 13.70 1.29 9.00
C ASP A 120 14.07 2.60 8.29
N VAL A 121 13.62 3.72 8.84
CA VAL A 121 13.98 5.03 8.32
C VAL A 121 15.34 5.44 8.88
N THR A 122 16.35 5.39 8.05
CA THR A 122 17.72 5.81 8.38
C THR A 122 18.14 7.09 7.64
N ASN A 123 17.24 7.61 6.81
CA ASN A 123 17.51 8.75 5.95
C ASN A 123 17.81 10.01 6.76
N THR A 124 18.77 10.80 6.28
CA THR A 124 19.20 12.08 6.88
C THR A 124 18.86 13.27 5.99
N ASP A 125 18.23 13.04 4.85
CA ASP A 125 17.85 14.09 3.91
C ASP A 125 16.53 14.72 4.35
N ASN A 126 16.40 16.03 4.14
CA ASN A 126 15.22 16.80 4.58
C ASN A 126 14.02 16.60 3.63
N ASP A 127 13.90 15.44 3.00
CA ASP A 127 12.86 15.18 2.04
C ASP A 127 11.57 14.73 2.76
N TYR A 128 10.44 15.29 2.34
CA TYR A 128 9.14 14.92 2.85
C TYR A 128 8.69 13.61 2.23
N THR A 129 8.38 12.61 3.07
CA THR A 129 8.05 11.26 2.60
C THR A 129 6.73 10.80 3.23
N PHE A 130 5.91 10.13 2.42
CA PHE A 130 4.68 9.51 2.89
C PHE A 130 4.94 8.02 3.16
N TYR A 131 4.93 7.65 4.43
CA TYR A 131 5.20 6.28 4.87
C TYR A 131 3.88 5.58 5.16
N GLY A 132 3.47 4.68 4.28
CA GLY A 132 2.32 3.82 4.47
C GLY A 132 2.69 2.35 4.31
N THR A 133 2.22 1.47 5.17
CA THR A 133 2.48 0.04 4.98
C THR A 133 1.59 -0.54 3.89
N ILE A 134 0.35 -0.08 3.81
CA ILE A 134 -0.59 -0.41 2.72
C ILE A 134 -0.39 0.55 1.56
N ALA A 135 -0.46 1.88 1.80
CA ALA A 135 -0.27 2.87 0.76
C ALA A 135 0.40 4.14 1.30
N GLY A 136 1.30 4.74 0.53
CA GLY A 136 1.85 6.06 0.82
C GLY A 136 0.76 7.12 0.77
N PHE A 137 -0.03 7.12 -0.31
CA PHE A 137 -1.20 7.98 -0.50
C PHE A 137 -2.43 7.17 -0.91
N ALA A 138 -3.61 7.59 -0.44
CA ALA A 138 -4.90 7.04 -0.82
C ALA A 138 -5.93 8.15 -0.98
N GLY A 139 -6.44 8.33 -2.21
CA GLY A 139 -7.47 9.31 -2.56
C GLY A 139 -8.81 8.64 -2.91
N ASP A 140 -9.90 9.05 -2.25
CA ASP A 140 -11.27 8.56 -2.50
C ASP A 140 -11.40 7.01 -2.52
N CYS A 141 -10.61 6.32 -1.68
CA CYS A 141 -10.53 4.85 -1.63
C CYS A 141 -11.44 4.23 -0.58
N THR A 142 -11.61 2.91 -0.68
CA THR A 142 -12.13 2.06 0.41
C THR A 142 -11.07 1.01 0.76
N ILE A 143 -10.62 1.01 2.01
CA ILE A 143 -9.65 0.03 2.53
C ILE A 143 -10.32 -0.72 3.68
N SER A 144 -10.50 -2.04 3.53
CA SER A 144 -11.24 -2.85 4.50
C SER A 144 -10.56 -4.17 4.83
N ASP A 145 -10.77 -4.65 6.05
CA ASP A 145 -10.26 -5.95 6.52
C ASP A 145 -8.75 -6.14 6.28
N CYS A 146 -7.98 -5.05 6.35
CA CYS A 146 -6.54 -5.05 6.12
C CYS A 146 -5.77 -4.99 7.44
N VAL A 147 -4.67 -5.74 7.50
CA VAL A 147 -3.78 -5.79 8.66
C VAL A 147 -2.37 -5.34 8.26
N SER A 148 -1.81 -4.43 9.05
CA SER A 148 -0.40 -4.08 9.00
C SER A 148 0.32 -4.68 10.21
N ASN A 149 1.32 -5.51 9.94
CA ASN A 149 2.27 -6.02 10.93
C ASN A 149 3.71 -5.67 10.49
N VAL A 150 3.90 -4.38 10.19
CA VAL A 150 5.19 -3.85 9.74
C VAL A 150 5.82 -3.04 10.85
N SER A 151 6.93 -3.51 11.40
CA SER A 151 7.70 -2.78 12.40
C SER A 151 8.26 -1.50 11.79
N PHE A 152 8.00 -0.37 12.41
CA PHE A 152 8.56 0.90 12.00
C PHE A 152 9.61 1.38 13.01
N ASN A 153 10.81 1.66 12.51
CA ASN A 153 11.89 2.22 13.31
C ASN A 153 12.43 3.49 12.65
N ASN A 154 12.28 4.62 13.31
CA ASN A 154 12.92 5.85 12.88
C ASN A 154 14.20 6.10 13.68
N ASN A 155 15.34 5.91 13.04
CA ASN A 155 16.68 6.24 13.56
C ASN A 155 17.31 7.41 12.78
N GLY A 156 16.61 7.99 11.82
CA GLY A 156 17.07 9.09 10.98
C GLY A 156 17.17 10.41 11.72
N LYS A 157 17.87 11.36 11.13
CA LYS A 157 17.88 12.76 11.57
C LYS A 157 17.03 13.58 10.60
N TYR A 158 16.21 14.48 11.18
CA TYR A 158 15.38 15.39 10.40
C TYR A 158 14.39 14.67 9.47
N VAL A 159 13.79 13.59 9.95
CA VAL A 159 12.75 12.88 9.19
C VAL A 159 11.48 13.74 9.16
N TYR A 160 11.02 14.03 7.96
CA TYR A 160 9.77 14.74 7.71
C TYR A 160 8.83 13.79 6.98
N GLY A 161 7.57 13.74 7.38
CA GLY A 161 6.60 12.93 6.66
C GLY A 161 5.33 12.59 7.41
N LEU A 162 4.56 11.74 6.79
CA LEU A 162 3.30 11.20 7.30
C LEU A 162 3.43 9.69 7.37
N MET A 163 2.95 9.09 8.46
CA MET A 163 3.14 7.68 8.72
C MET A 163 1.90 7.01 9.31
N GLY A 164 1.56 5.84 8.76
CA GLY A 164 0.46 4.99 9.22
C GLY A 164 0.38 3.69 8.42
N MET A 165 -0.75 3.00 8.47
CA MET A 165 -1.08 2.02 7.42
C MET A 165 -1.18 2.74 6.08
N VAL A 166 -1.73 3.95 6.09
CA VAL A 166 -1.68 4.90 4.98
C VAL A 166 -1.01 6.17 5.47
N GLY A 167 -0.02 6.67 4.74
CA GLY A 167 0.71 7.89 5.08
C GLY A 167 -0.23 9.10 5.05
N GLN A 168 -0.84 9.36 3.90
CA GLN A 168 -1.89 10.37 3.73
C GLN A 168 -3.14 9.74 3.10
N ALA A 169 -4.30 10.08 3.65
CA ALA A 169 -5.59 9.68 3.10
C ALA A 169 -6.48 10.92 2.88
N ASP A 170 -7.06 11.03 1.69
CA ASP A 170 -8.06 12.04 1.35
C ASP A 170 -9.32 11.35 0.85
N GLY A 171 -10.50 11.69 1.38
CA GLY A 171 -11.77 11.05 1.02
C GLY A 171 -11.89 9.54 1.26
N THR A 172 -10.88 8.94 1.88
CA THR A 172 -10.76 7.48 2.01
C THR A 172 -11.50 6.92 3.23
N THR A 173 -12.18 5.80 3.03
CA THR A 173 -12.89 5.07 4.09
C THR A 173 -12.06 3.87 4.56
N PHE A 174 -11.93 3.70 5.88
CA PHE A 174 -11.28 2.55 6.51
C PHE A 174 -12.31 1.76 7.33
N GLU A 175 -12.39 0.44 7.08
CA GLU A 175 -13.29 -0.45 7.81
C GLU A 175 -12.54 -1.70 8.26
N TYR A 176 -12.61 -2.05 9.55
CA TYR A 176 -12.00 -3.26 10.13
C TYR A 176 -10.49 -3.39 9.83
N CYS A 177 -9.79 -2.26 9.79
CA CYS A 177 -8.34 -2.22 9.59
C CYS A 177 -7.61 -2.24 10.94
N GLU A 178 -6.50 -2.96 11.01
CA GLU A 178 -5.70 -3.12 12.21
C GLU A 178 -4.22 -2.91 11.95
N ASN A 179 -3.55 -2.13 12.80
CA ASN A 179 -2.08 -2.06 12.85
C ASN A 179 -1.62 -2.73 14.13
N THR A 180 -0.91 -3.85 14.00
CA THR A 180 -0.49 -4.70 15.12
C THR A 180 0.99 -4.54 15.47
N ALA A 181 1.75 -3.82 14.66
CA ALA A 181 3.18 -3.66 14.84
C ALA A 181 3.56 -2.47 15.72
N ASP A 182 4.72 -2.55 16.31
CA ASP A 182 5.31 -1.47 17.10
C ASP A 182 5.83 -0.33 16.21
N ILE A 183 5.60 0.89 16.66
CA ILE A 183 6.13 2.11 16.07
C ILE A 183 7.18 2.68 17.02
N THR A 184 8.44 2.69 16.61
CA THR A 184 9.55 3.21 17.41
C THR A 184 10.14 4.47 16.76
N ILE A 185 10.15 5.58 17.50
CA ILE A 185 10.74 6.85 17.05
C ILE A 185 11.86 7.21 18.03
N SER A 186 13.10 7.07 17.61
CA SER A 186 14.30 7.32 18.43
C SER A 186 15.24 8.39 17.83
N GLY A 187 15.02 8.79 16.59
CA GLY A 187 15.82 9.81 15.92
C GLY A 187 15.34 11.24 16.19
N ASP A 188 16.16 12.22 15.80
CA ASP A 188 15.75 13.63 15.78
C ASP A 188 14.79 13.84 14.61
N SER A 189 13.49 13.85 14.89
CA SER A 189 12.48 14.12 13.86
C SER A 189 12.33 15.63 13.62
N GLY A 190 12.19 16.03 12.37
CA GLY A 190 11.76 17.37 12.00
C GLY A 190 10.26 17.53 12.29
N SER A 191 9.40 17.22 11.32
CA SER A 191 7.95 17.15 11.50
C SER A 191 7.46 15.81 10.97
N LEU A 192 7.21 14.88 11.87
CA LEU A 192 6.67 13.56 11.56
C LEU A 192 5.29 13.42 12.22
N TYR A 193 4.26 13.22 11.41
CA TYR A 193 2.91 12.92 11.88
C TYR A 193 2.70 11.42 11.86
N VAL A 194 2.34 10.84 12.99
CA VAL A 194 2.24 9.40 13.16
C VAL A 194 0.85 9.00 13.63
N GLY A 195 0.21 8.11 12.91
CA GLY A 195 -1.05 7.49 13.27
C GLY A 195 -0.97 5.97 13.11
N GLY A 196 -1.73 5.23 13.90
CA GLY A 196 -1.80 3.76 13.73
C GLY A 196 -2.39 3.36 12.38
N ILE A 197 -3.44 4.05 11.96
CA ILE A 197 -4.11 3.78 10.67
C ILE A 197 -3.70 4.84 9.64
N VAL A 198 -3.81 6.12 9.94
CA VAL A 198 -3.52 7.22 9.01
C VAL A 198 -2.58 8.21 9.66
N GLY A 199 -1.50 8.59 8.97
CA GLY A 199 -0.57 9.62 9.41
C GLY A 199 -1.19 11.01 9.31
N TYR A 200 -1.88 11.31 8.23
CA TYR A 200 -2.57 12.57 8.01
C TYR A 200 -3.83 12.39 7.15
N ALA A 201 -4.95 12.94 7.62
CA ALA A 201 -6.19 13.01 6.87
C ALA A 201 -6.67 14.45 6.86
N PRO A 202 -6.56 15.19 5.75
CA PRO A 202 -7.17 16.51 5.62
C PRO A 202 -8.70 16.38 5.73
N VAL A 203 -9.35 17.41 6.27
CA VAL A 203 -10.77 17.38 6.63
C VAL A 203 -11.66 17.23 5.39
N SER A 204 -11.88 15.99 4.98
CA SER A 204 -12.98 15.63 4.10
C SER A 204 -13.33 14.14 4.28
N TYR A 205 -14.34 13.88 5.10
CA TYR A 205 -15.13 12.64 5.19
C TYR A 205 -14.37 11.30 5.36
N THR A 206 -13.38 11.24 6.22
CA THR A 206 -12.75 9.97 6.60
C THR A 206 -13.58 9.29 7.69
N HIS A 207 -14.18 8.15 7.39
CA HIS A 207 -14.83 7.29 8.38
C HIS A 207 -13.84 6.21 8.83
N ILE A 208 -13.23 6.37 10.00
CA ILE A 208 -12.37 5.34 10.59
C ILE A 208 -13.25 4.50 11.53
N ARG A 209 -13.41 3.22 11.20
CA ARG A 209 -13.97 2.20 12.10
C ARG A 209 -12.85 1.23 12.47
N ALA A 210 -12.04 1.62 13.46
CA ALA A 210 -11.05 0.75 14.05
C ALA A 210 -11.72 -0.06 15.18
N HIS A 211 -11.44 -1.34 15.28
CA HIS A 211 -11.84 -2.14 16.43
C HIS A 211 -10.73 -2.04 17.46
N GLU A 212 -10.91 -1.22 18.50
CA GLU A 212 -10.03 -1.27 19.66
C GLU A 212 -10.29 -2.59 20.40
N THR A 213 -9.37 -3.54 20.27
CA THR A 213 -9.33 -4.68 21.18
C THR A 213 -8.74 -4.18 22.50
N GLY A 214 -9.59 -3.72 23.40
CA GLY A 214 -9.20 -3.39 24.77
C GLY A 214 -8.60 -4.61 25.46
N ARG A 215 -7.36 -4.51 25.88
CA ARG A 215 -6.74 -5.36 26.92
C ARG A 215 -6.50 -4.52 28.15
#